data_ee30d8b146c859a5d2649e02ac3332fd
#
_entry.id   ee30d8b146c859a5d2649e02ac3332fd
#
_cell.length_a   1.000
_cell.length_b   1.000
_cell.length_c   1.000
_cell.angle_alpha   90.00
_cell.angle_beta   90.00
_cell.angle_gamma   90.00
#
_symmetry.space_group_name_H-M   'P 1'
#
loop_
_entity.id
_entity.type
_entity.pdbx_description
1 polymer ?
#
loop_
_entity_poly.entity_id
_entity_poly.type
_entity_poly.pdbx_seq_one_letter_code
_entity_poly.pdbx_strand_id
1 'polypeptide(L)'
;MGETNTSPTGLQRALVAGLDKAIGIHQPVVAAHVRRIRDRHPETSPSDVIALLEKQYLATVISTGAAAGGVAAAPGVGTAAAVVANAGEMVGFLEASALFILAVAEVHGVWIDDLERRRTLLLTVLLGDSGASFVEKAAGRTGKHWGRLLTEAIPMSTITKVNKVLGRWFVTKYGTKQGLLVIGRLVPFGIGAGIGGAGNALFGRTVVAGARRAFGPPGE
;
A
#
# COMPACT_ATOMS: atom_id res chain seq x y z
N MET A 1 -8.64 -34.24 4.51
CA MET A 1 -7.85 -33.20 3.82
C MET A 1 -7.22 -32.35 4.92
N GLY A 2 -5.94 -32.61 5.21
CA GLY A 2 -5.24 -31.99 6.34
C GLY A 2 -4.96 -30.52 6.03
N GLU A 3 -5.46 -29.63 6.87
CA GLU A 3 -5.00 -28.23 6.94
C GLU A 3 -3.54 -28.29 7.40
N THR A 4 -2.62 -28.00 6.49
CA THR A 4 -1.22 -27.74 6.85
C THR A 4 -1.19 -26.42 7.64
N ASN A 5 -1.19 -26.56 8.95
CA ASN A 5 -0.97 -25.47 9.91
C ASN A 5 0.50 -25.03 9.80
N THR A 6 0.83 -24.33 8.73
CA THR A 6 2.17 -23.78 8.51
C THR A 6 2.26 -22.48 9.32
N SER A 7 3.07 -22.47 10.37
CA SER A 7 3.37 -21.26 11.13
C SER A 7 3.80 -20.13 10.19
N PRO A 8 3.29 -18.89 10.36
CA PRO A 8 3.58 -17.81 9.45
C PRO A 8 5.08 -17.53 9.38
N THR A 9 5.60 -17.45 8.16
CA THR A 9 7.01 -17.13 7.92
C THR A 9 7.34 -15.73 8.48
N GLY A 10 8.63 -15.44 8.73
CA GLY A 10 9.06 -14.11 9.20
C GLY A 10 8.55 -12.98 8.29
N LEU A 11 8.51 -13.23 6.97
CA LEU A 11 7.98 -12.29 5.99
C LEU A 11 6.48 -12.06 6.14
N GLN A 12 5.69 -13.10 6.36
CA GLN A 12 4.24 -12.96 6.57
C GLN A 12 3.94 -12.17 7.84
N ARG A 13 4.72 -12.38 8.91
CA ARG A 13 4.61 -11.58 10.15
C ARG A 13 4.94 -10.10 9.91
N ALA A 14 6.01 -9.82 9.16
CA ALA A 14 6.36 -8.44 8.79
C ALA A 14 5.28 -7.76 7.94
N LEU A 15 4.68 -8.47 6.98
CA LEU A 15 3.55 -7.99 6.18
C LEU A 15 2.34 -7.61 7.04
N VAL A 16 1.94 -8.47 7.96
CA VAL A 16 0.80 -8.23 8.85
C VAL A 16 1.10 -7.05 9.78
N ALA A 17 2.26 -7.05 10.43
CA ALA A 17 2.68 -5.96 11.31
C ALA A 17 2.79 -4.61 10.57
N GLY A 18 3.34 -4.61 9.35
CA GLY A 18 3.41 -3.41 8.51
C GLY A 18 2.03 -2.91 8.09
N LEU A 19 1.11 -3.80 7.77
CA LEU A 19 -0.27 -3.44 7.45
C LEU A 19 -0.99 -2.85 8.67
N ASP A 20 -0.87 -3.48 9.84
CA ASP A 20 -1.51 -3.00 11.08
C ASP A 20 -0.97 -1.61 11.46
N LYS A 21 0.34 -1.38 11.33
CA LYS A 21 0.96 -0.08 11.54
C LYS A 21 0.44 0.96 10.53
N ALA A 22 0.34 0.58 9.26
CA ALA A 22 -0.17 1.44 8.19
C ALA A 22 -1.65 1.84 8.41
N ILE A 23 -2.50 0.90 8.88
CA ILE A 23 -3.89 1.17 9.24
C ILE A 23 -3.98 2.17 10.40
N GLY A 24 -3.04 2.12 11.34
CA GLY A 24 -2.96 2.99 12.51
C GLY A 24 -2.51 4.43 12.24
N ILE A 25 -2.24 4.83 11.00
CA ILE A 25 -1.86 6.22 10.68
C ILE A 25 -3.02 7.16 11.06
N HIS A 26 -2.73 8.09 11.97
CA HIS A 26 -3.74 9.01 12.48
C HIS A 26 -4.14 10.07 11.44
N GLN A 27 -5.44 10.39 11.37
CA GLN A 27 -5.99 11.39 10.45
C GLN A 27 -5.29 12.77 10.54
N PRO A 28 -4.92 13.31 11.71
CA PRO A 28 -4.17 14.56 11.79
C PRO A 28 -2.83 14.54 11.06
N VAL A 29 -2.15 13.40 10.99
CA VAL A 29 -0.88 13.24 10.24
C VAL A 29 -1.14 13.35 8.73
N VAL A 30 -2.21 12.70 8.26
CA VAL A 30 -2.64 12.75 6.87
C VAL A 30 -3.01 14.18 6.47
N ALA A 31 -3.88 14.83 7.26
CA ALA A 31 -4.31 16.20 7.03
C ALA A 31 -3.13 17.20 7.05
N ALA A 32 -2.18 17.02 7.99
CA ALA A 32 -0.97 17.84 8.03
C ALA A 32 -0.08 17.63 6.79
N HIS A 33 -0.01 16.41 6.27
CA HIS A 33 0.74 16.12 5.05
C HIS A 33 0.13 16.83 3.83
N VAL A 34 -1.18 16.72 3.63
CA VAL A 34 -1.92 17.39 2.54
C VAL A 34 -1.82 18.92 2.67
N ARG A 35 -2.02 19.46 3.88
CA ARG A 35 -1.91 20.90 4.16
C ARG A 35 -0.53 21.43 3.80
N ARG A 36 0.56 20.74 4.18
CA ARG A 36 1.93 21.13 3.85
C ARG A 36 2.17 21.23 2.34
N ILE A 37 1.51 20.40 1.53
CA ILE A 37 1.58 20.50 0.07
C ILE A 37 0.83 21.74 -0.40
N ARG A 38 -0.39 21.99 0.10
CA ARG A 38 -1.20 23.17 -0.24
C ARG A 38 -0.52 24.48 0.16
N ASP A 39 0.09 24.52 1.35
CA ASP A 39 0.81 25.71 1.84
C ASP A 39 2.01 26.07 0.96
N ARG A 40 2.68 25.07 0.37
CA ARG A 40 3.79 25.28 -0.57
C ARG A 40 3.33 25.62 -1.99
N HIS A 41 2.11 25.28 -2.33
CA HIS A 41 1.53 25.43 -3.65
C HIS A 41 0.09 25.96 -3.56
N PRO A 42 -0.13 27.22 -3.11
CA PRO A 42 -1.46 27.73 -2.75
C PRO A 42 -2.43 27.82 -3.93
N GLU A 43 -1.92 28.02 -5.14
CA GLU A 43 -2.74 28.12 -6.36
C GLU A 43 -3.01 26.76 -7.04
N THR A 44 -2.66 25.65 -6.36
CA THR A 44 -2.70 24.33 -6.96
C THR A 44 -4.12 23.76 -6.88
N SER A 45 -4.64 23.26 -7.99
CA SER A 45 -5.93 22.56 -8.02
C SER A 45 -5.89 21.25 -7.22
N PRO A 46 -7.03 20.73 -6.77
CA PRO A 46 -7.08 19.40 -6.12
C PRO A 46 -6.45 18.29 -6.97
N SER A 47 -6.62 18.33 -8.29
CA SER A 47 -6.00 17.37 -9.22
C SER A 47 -4.47 17.44 -9.20
N ASP A 48 -3.92 18.67 -9.15
CA ASP A 48 -2.47 18.88 -9.10
C ASP A 48 -1.90 18.48 -7.73
N VAL A 49 -2.64 18.68 -6.64
CA VAL A 49 -2.26 18.17 -5.31
C VAL A 49 -2.11 16.65 -5.35
N ILE A 50 -3.07 15.95 -5.99
CA ILE A 50 -2.98 14.49 -6.16
C ILE A 50 -1.76 14.11 -6.99
N ALA A 51 -1.47 14.82 -8.09
CA ALA A 51 -0.30 14.57 -8.93
C ALA A 51 1.02 14.75 -8.14
N LEU A 52 1.08 15.76 -7.26
CA LEU A 52 2.23 15.97 -6.36
C LEU A 52 2.36 14.83 -5.33
N LEU A 53 1.25 14.38 -4.74
CA LEU A 53 1.22 13.23 -3.83
C LEU A 53 1.72 11.96 -4.52
N GLU A 54 1.27 11.69 -5.74
CA GLU A 54 1.72 10.55 -6.54
C GLU A 54 3.23 10.59 -6.82
N LYS A 55 3.73 11.77 -7.23
CA LYS A 55 5.16 11.97 -7.50
C LYS A 55 6.01 11.74 -6.25
N GLN A 56 5.60 12.30 -5.11
CA GLN A 56 6.30 12.13 -3.84
C GLN A 56 6.28 10.67 -3.38
N TYR A 57 5.11 10.03 -3.44
CA TYR A 57 4.94 8.63 -3.10
C TYR A 57 5.84 7.72 -3.93
N LEU A 58 5.79 7.84 -5.27
CA LEU A 58 6.62 7.02 -6.17
C LEU A 58 8.11 7.25 -5.93
N ALA A 59 8.54 8.51 -5.74
CA ALA A 59 9.94 8.81 -5.43
C ALA A 59 10.38 8.14 -4.12
N THR A 60 9.54 8.18 -3.09
CA THR A 60 9.82 7.55 -1.79
C THR A 60 9.95 6.04 -1.92
N VAL A 61 8.98 5.35 -2.52
CA VAL A 61 9.01 3.88 -2.58
C VAL A 61 10.10 3.35 -3.52
N ILE A 62 10.44 4.09 -4.58
CA ILE A 62 11.54 3.73 -5.49
C ILE A 62 12.89 3.87 -4.78
N SER A 63 13.12 4.99 -4.09
CA SER A 63 14.39 5.24 -3.40
C SER A 63 14.60 4.27 -2.23
N THR A 64 13.58 3.96 -1.45
CA THR A 64 13.67 2.98 -0.35
C THR A 64 13.91 1.56 -0.88
N GLY A 65 13.27 1.18 -1.97
CA GLY A 65 13.50 -0.11 -2.61
C GLY A 65 14.90 -0.24 -3.21
N ALA A 66 15.41 0.84 -3.81
CA ALA A 66 16.78 0.88 -4.32
C ALA A 66 17.81 0.80 -3.18
N ALA A 67 17.59 1.50 -2.07
CA ALA A 67 18.45 1.45 -0.91
C ALA A 67 18.48 0.04 -0.28
N ALA A 68 17.33 -0.58 -0.06
CA ALA A 68 17.24 -1.94 0.49
C ALA A 68 17.89 -2.98 -0.45
N GLY A 69 17.68 -2.85 -1.75
CA GLY A 69 18.32 -3.70 -2.75
C GLY A 69 19.83 -3.51 -2.82
N GLY A 70 20.32 -2.28 -2.64
CA GLY A 70 21.75 -1.96 -2.56
C GLY A 70 22.43 -2.60 -1.34
N VAL A 71 21.79 -2.52 -0.16
CA VAL A 71 22.27 -3.18 1.06
C VAL A 71 22.34 -4.69 0.87
N ALA A 72 21.29 -5.30 0.30
CA ALA A 72 21.26 -6.75 0.08
C ALA A 72 22.33 -7.24 -0.92
N ALA A 73 22.77 -6.38 -1.85
CA ALA A 73 23.78 -6.70 -2.86
C ALA A 73 25.23 -6.38 -2.40
N ALA A 74 25.41 -5.75 -1.24
CA ALA A 74 26.74 -5.37 -0.75
C ALA A 74 27.56 -6.58 -0.33
N PRO A 75 28.83 -6.70 -0.79
CA PRO A 75 29.71 -7.78 -0.36
C PRO A 75 29.92 -7.73 1.17
N GLY A 76 29.86 -8.91 1.83
CA GLY A 76 30.03 -9.02 3.29
C GLY A 76 28.77 -8.77 4.11
N VAL A 77 27.65 -8.35 3.52
CA VAL A 77 26.37 -8.30 4.20
C VAL A 77 25.77 -9.71 4.25
N GLY A 78 25.69 -10.26 5.47
CA GLY A 78 25.12 -11.60 5.67
C GLY A 78 23.63 -11.65 5.34
N THR A 79 23.15 -12.87 5.03
CA THR A 79 21.72 -13.12 4.69
C THR A 79 20.76 -12.59 5.76
N ALA A 80 21.12 -12.66 7.04
CA ALA A 80 20.31 -12.15 8.14
C ALA A 80 20.09 -10.63 8.03
N ALA A 81 21.14 -9.84 7.75
CA ALA A 81 21.01 -8.39 7.58
C ALA A 81 20.18 -8.04 6.34
N ALA A 82 20.33 -8.78 5.25
CA ALA A 82 19.50 -8.61 4.05
C ALA A 82 18.03 -8.89 4.33
N VAL A 83 17.69 -9.92 5.12
CA VAL A 83 16.32 -10.24 5.53
C VAL A 83 15.71 -9.11 6.38
N VAL A 84 16.48 -8.57 7.35
CA VAL A 84 16.03 -7.46 8.19
C VAL A 84 15.81 -6.19 7.36
N ALA A 85 16.71 -5.85 6.44
CA ALA A 85 16.56 -4.70 5.55
C ALA A 85 15.32 -4.82 4.66
N ASN A 86 15.06 -6.00 4.11
CA ASN A 86 13.85 -6.25 3.29
C ASN A 86 12.56 -6.20 4.12
N ALA A 87 12.56 -6.69 5.36
CA ALA A 87 11.41 -6.59 6.25
C ALA A 87 11.10 -5.13 6.61
N GLY A 88 12.12 -4.34 6.92
CA GLY A 88 11.99 -2.90 7.20
C GLY A 88 11.49 -2.11 5.99
N GLU A 89 12.03 -2.41 4.81
CA GLU A 89 11.59 -1.79 3.54
C GLU A 89 10.12 -2.09 3.25
N MET A 90 9.66 -3.31 3.50
CA MET A 90 8.27 -3.68 3.30
C MET A 90 7.32 -2.91 4.23
N VAL A 91 7.68 -2.77 5.50
CA VAL A 91 6.90 -1.94 6.45
C VAL A 91 6.84 -0.51 5.96
N GLY A 92 7.98 0.08 5.57
CA GLY A 92 8.06 1.43 5.01
C GLY A 92 7.24 1.61 3.73
N PHE A 93 7.25 0.62 2.83
CA PHE A 93 6.40 0.61 1.63
C PHE A 93 4.91 0.65 1.99
N LEU A 94 4.46 -0.14 2.96
CA LEU A 94 3.06 -0.18 3.39
C LEU A 94 2.64 1.12 4.07
N GLU A 95 3.49 1.70 4.92
CA GLU A 95 3.23 2.98 5.57
C GLU A 95 3.15 4.13 4.54
N ALA A 96 4.10 4.19 3.61
CA ALA A 96 4.09 5.18 2.53
C ALA A 96 2.84 5.04 1.64
N SER A 97 2.45 3.80 1.32
CA SER A 97 1.24 3.50 0.54
C SER A 97 -0.02 3.93 1.29
N ALA A 98 -0.11 3.64 2.58
CA ALA A 98 -1.26 4.03 3.39
C ALA A 98 -1.37 5.56 3.51
N LEU A 99 -0.25 6.25 3.80
CA LEU A 99 -0.23 7.71 3.86
C LEU A 99 -0.68 8.32 2.53
N PHE A 100 -0.20 7.80 1.41
CA PHE A 100 -0.59 8.24 0.07
C PHE A 100 -2.09 8.02 -0.19
N ILE A 101 -2.62 6.80 0.06
CA ILE A 101 -4.02 6.47 -0.17
C ILE A 101 -4.95 7.34 0.68
N LEU A 102 -4.61 7.51 1.97
CA LEU A 102 -5.38 8.35 2.90
C LEU A 102 -5.27 9.84 2.54
N ALA A 103 -4.11 10.31 2.05
CA ALA A 103 -3.95 11.68 1.58
C ALA A 103 -4.79 11.96 0.31
N VAL A 104 -4.89 11.00 -0.61
CA VAL A 104 -5.80 11.10 -1.75
C VAL A 104 -7.25 11.14 -1.26
N ALA A 105 -7.66 10.28 -0.31
CA ALA A 105 -8.98 10.32 0.31
C ALA A 105 -9.28 11.69 0.94
N GLU A 106 -8.33 12.27 1.68
CA GLU A 106 -8.42 13.61 2.29
C GLU A 106 -8.65 14.70 1.24
N VAL A 107 -7.94 14.67 0.10
CA VAL A 107 -8.15 15.62 -1.00
C VAL A 107 -9.56 15.52 -1.57
N HIS A 108 -10.16 14.33 -1.56
CA HIS A 108 -11.54 14.08 -1.98
C HIS A 108 -12.58 14.37 -0.89
N GLY A 109 -12.17 14.81 0.31
CA GLY A 109 -13.08 15.03 1.43
C GLY A 109 -13.66 13.73 2.01
N VAL A 110 -12.98 12.60 1.81
CA VAL A 110 -13.39 11.28 2.29
C VAL A 110 -12.58 10.94 3.53
N TRP A 111 -13.21 10.95 4.69
CA TRP A 111 -12.56 10.64 5.97
C TRP A 111 -13.01 9.27 6.46
N ILE A 112 -12.06 8.43 6.83
CA ILE A 112 -12.30 7.07 7.30
C ILE A 112 -11.65 6.90 8.66
N ASP A 113 -12.42 7.12 9.73
CA ASP A 113 -11.95 7.00 11.12
C ASP A 113 -11.99 5.56 11.61
N ASP A 114 -12.96 4.76 11.14
CA ASP A 114 -13.10 3.36 11.51
C ASP A 114 -11.96 2.51 10.92
N LEU A 115 -11.23 1.80 11.80
CA LEU A 115 -10.05 1.02 11.44
C LEU A 115 -10.35 -0.14 10.49
N GLU A 116 -11.52 -0.79 10.60
CA GLU A 116 -11.90 -1.89 9.73
C GLU A 116 -12.24 -1.39 8.32
N ARG A 117 -12.91 -0.24 8.20
CA ARG A 117 -13.16 0.41 6.90
C ARG A 117 -11.87 0.89 6.26
N ARG A 118 -10.96 1.47 7.06
CA ARG A 118 -9.63 1.88 6.60
C ARG A 118 -8.82 0.67 6.12
N ARG A 119 -8.87 -0.45 6.85
CA ARG A 119 -8.29 -1.73 6.44
C ARG A 119 -8.83 -2.18 5.09
N THR A 120 -10.16 -2.11 4.90
CA THR A 120 -10.80 -2.46 3.61
C THR A 120 -10.26 -1.58 2.48
N LEU A 121 -10.22 -0.26 2.67
CA LEU A 121 -9.69 0.68 1.68
C LEU A 121 -8.26 0.31 1.28
N LEU A 122 -7.37 0.21 2.27
CA LEU A 122 -5.95 -0.05 2.03
C LEU A 122 -5.74 -1.40 1.32
N LEU A 123 -6.36 -2.46 1.82
CA LEU A 123 -6.27 -3.78 1.21
C LEU A 123 -6.80 -3.80 -0.23
N THR A 124 -7.91 -3.11 -0.48
CA THR A 124 -8.53 -3.06 -1.81
C THR A 124 -7.61 -2.36 -2.81
N VAL A 125 -7.05 -1.20 -2.44
CA VAL A 125 -6.12 -0.46 -3.31
C VAL A 125 -4.82 -1.24 -3.54
N LEU A 126 -4.23 -1.84 -2.49
CA LEU A 126 -3.02 -2.65 -2.58
C LEU A 126 -3.22 -3.90 -3.46
N LEU A 127 -4.40 -4.51 -3.41
CA LEU A 127 -4.73 -5.66 -4.26
C LEU A 127 -5.08 -5.27 -5.70
N GLY A 128 -5.38 -4.00 -5.95
CA GLY A 128 -5.71 -3.48 -7.28
C GLY A 128 -7.04 -4.02 -7.80
N ASP A 129 -7.09 -4.43 -9.08
CA ASP A 129 -8.32 -4.84 -9.76
C ASP A 129 -9.07 -5.97 -9.05
N SER A 130 -8.33 -6.95 -8.54
CA SER A 130 -8.93 -8.08 -7.80
C SER A 130 -9.62 -7.62 -6.51
N GLY A 131 -9.00 -6.68 -5.79
CA GLY A 131 -9.58 -6.10 -4.57
C GLY A 131 -10.81 -5.26 -4.90
N ALA A 132 -10.71 -4.37 -5.88
CA ALA A 132 -11.81 -3.50 -6.32
C ALA A 132 -13.04 -4.32 -6.74
N SER A 133 -12.87 -5.28 -7.64
CA SER A 133 -13.96 -6.16 -8.10
C SER A 133 -14.62 -6.95 -6.96
N PHE A 134 -13.84 -7.33 -5.95
CA PHE A 134 -14.38 -8.05 -4.80
C PHE A 134 -15.24 -7.13 -3.90
N VAL A 135 -14.75 -5.91 -3.63
CA VAL A 135 -15.50 -4.93 -2.83
C VAL A 135 -16.78 -4.48 -3.53
N GLU A 136 -16.72 -4.21 -4.84
CA GLU A 136 -17.90 -3.85 -5.65
C GLU A 136 -18.99 -4.93 -5.58
N LYS A 137 -18.61 -6.20 -5.73
CA LYS A 137 -19.53 -7.34 -5.59
C LYS A 137 -20.11 -7.43 -4.17
N ALA A 138 -19.28 -7.25 -3.15
CA ALA A 138 -19.73 -7.30 -1.75
C ALA A 138 -20.66 -6.14 -1.39
N ALA A 139 -20.47 -4.97 -2.01
CA ALA A 139 -21.32 -3.80 -1.84
C ALA A 139 -22.66 -3.89 -2.63
N GLY A 140 -22.79 -4.90 -3.50
CA GLY A 140 -23.99 -5.03 -4.37
C GLY A 140 -24.13 -3.90 -5.39
N ARG A 141 -23.06 -3.15 -5.65
CA ARG A 141 -23.04 -2.02 -6.56
C ARG A 141 -21.77 -2.09 -7.42
N THR A 142 -21.97 -2.05 -8.73
CA THR A 142 -20.93 -1.76 -9.72
C THR A 142 -20.94 -0.25 -9.93
N GLY A 143 -19.95 0.45 -9.37
CA GLY A 143 -19.90 1.90 -9.47
C GLY A 143 -18.48 2.41 -9.58
N LYS A 144 -18.28 3.43 -10.41
CA LYS A 144 -17.05 4.23 -10.39
C LYS A 144 -16.92 4.85 -8.99
N HIS A 145 -15.68 4.84 -8.45
CA HIS A 145 -15.34 5.54 -7.20
C HIS A 145 -15.88 4.91 -5.91
N TRP A 146 -15.65 3.62 -5.77
CA TRP A 146 -16.06 2.81 -4.61
C TRP A 146 -15.48 3.28 -3.26
N GLY A 147 -14.42 4.12 -3.25
CA GLY A 147 -13.80 4.62 -2.03
C GLY A 147 -14.78 5.38 -1.13
N ARG A 148 -15.70 6.15 -1.71
CA ARG A 148 -16.77 6.84 -0.95
C ARG A 148 -17.80 5.88 -0.36
N LEU A 149 -18.05 4.74 -1.01
CA LEU A 149 -19.00 3.74 -0.50
C LEU A 149 -18.57 3.10 0.81
N LEU A 150 -17.25 3.10 1.09
CA LEU A 150 -16.71 2.53 2.32
C LEU A 150 -17.05 3.35 3.57
N THR A 151 -17.39 4.63 3.43
CA THR A 151 -17.69 5.49 4.59
C THR A 151 -19.06 5.20 5.20
N GLU A 152 -20.11 4.99 4.37
CA GLU A 152 -21.48 4.95 4.85
C GLU A 152 -22.34 3.80 4.31
N ALA A 153 -22.08 3.32 3.10
CA ALA A 153 -23.02 2.45 2.38
C ALA A 153 -22.87 0.94 2.70
N ILE A 154 -21.72 0.50 3.25
CA ILE A 154 -21.45 -0.93 3.47
C ILE A 154 -21.61 -1.27 4.96
N PRO A 155 -22.47 -2.23 5.34
CA PRO A 155 -22.62 -2.68 6.72
C PRO A 155 -21.31 -3.24 7.28
N MET A 156 -21.02 -3.00 8.58
CA MET A 156 -19.80 -3.49 9.25
C MET A 156 -19.63 -5.01 9.18
N SER A 157 -20.73 -5.77 9.25
CA SER A 157 -20.69 -7.23 9.10
C SER A 157 -20.15 -7.68 7.73
N THR A 158 -20.41 -6.90 6.68
CA THR A 158 -19.86 -7.10 5.34
C THR A 158 -18.39 -6.68 5.29
N ILE A 159 -18.05 -5.53 5.87
CA ILE A 159 -16.66 -5.03 5.99
C ILE A 159 -15.75 -6.09 6.63
N THR A 160 -16.16 -6.65 7.77
CA THR A 160 -15.38 -7.68 8.48
C THR A 160 -15.18 -8.94 7.64
N LYS A 161 -16.21 -9.39 6.90
CA LYS A 161 -16.10 -10.53 5.98
C LYS A 161 -15.14 -10.24 4.82
N VAL A 162 -15.26 -9.05 4.24
CA VAL A 162 -14.39 -8.56 3.16
C VAL A 162 -12.94 -8.53 3.64
N ASN A 163 -12.66 -7.96 4.80
CA ASN A 163 -11.33 -7.87 5.37
C ASN A 163 -10.68 -9.24 5.59
N LYS A 164 -11.46 -10.23 6.03
CA LYS A 164 -10.96 -11.62 6.19
C LYS A 164 -10.50 -12.22 4.86
N VAL A 165 -11.20 -11.95 3.77
CA VAL A 165 -10.84 -12.47 2.44
C VAL A 165 -9.66 -11.67 1.85
N LEU A 166 -9.76 -10.34 1.85
CA LEU A 166 -8.72 -9.48 1.30
C LEU A 166 -7.40 -9.62 2.06
N GLY A 167 -7.44 -9.80 3.38
CA GLY A 167 -6.24 -10.03 4.20
C GLY A 167 -5.51 -11.30 3.79
N ARG A 168 -6.23 -12.40 3.53
CA ARG A 168 -5.61 -13.64 3.02
C ARG A 168 -5.01 -13.44 1.63
N TRP A 169 -5.73 -12.78 0.72
CA TRP A 169 -5.22 -12.49 -0.63
C TRP A 169 -3.98 -11.59 -0.58
N PHE A 170 -3.98 -10.61 0.32
CA PHE A 170 -2.85 -9.72 0.51
C PHE A 170 -1.59 -10.50 0.93
N VAL A 171 -1.69 -11.33 1.97
CA VAL A 171 -0.57 -12.15 2.43
C VAL A 171 -0.08 -13.10 1.33
N THR A 172 -0.97 -13.74 0.57
CA THR A 172 -0.59 -14.62 -0.54
C THR A 172 0.08 -13.84 -1.67
N LYS A 173 -0.53 -12.74 -2.14
CA LYS A 173 -0.01 -11.95 -3.26
C LYS A 173 1.34 -11.31 -2.96
N TYR A 174 1.45 -10.65 -1.81
CA TYR A 174 2.66 -9.94 -1.42
C TYR A 174 3.72 -10.88 -0.86
N GLY A 175 3.34 -11.90 -0.10
CA GLY A 175 4.27 -12.91 0.40
C GLY A 175 4.98 -13.66 -0.71
N THR A 176 4.27 -14.06 -1.77
CA THR A 176 4.86 -14.76 -2.92
C THR A 176 5.70 -13.84 -3.79
N LYS A 177 5.18 -12.64 -4.14
CA LYS A 177 5.90 -11.69 -5.00
C LYS A 177 7.13 -11.11 -4.34
N GLN A 178 7.08 -10.80 -3.05
CA GLN A 178 8.23 -10.31 -2.30
C GLN A 178 9.30 -11.40 -2.14
N GLY A 179 8.92 -12.65 -1.98
CA GLY A 179 9.86 -13.77 -1.99
C GLY A 179 10.70 -13.82 -3.27
N LEU A 180 10.07 -13.63 -4.43
CA LEU A 180 10.76 -13.57 -5.72
C LEU A 180 11.70 -12.36 -5.85
N LEU A 181 11.27 -11.17 -5.36
CA LEU A 181 12.10 -9.97 -5.35
C LEU A 181 13.31 -10.10 -4.42
N VAL A 182 13.15 -10.74 -3.26
CA VAL A 182 14.28 -11.02 -2.35
C VAL A 182 15.33 -11.88 -3.02
N ILE A 183 14.93 -12.93 -3.74
CA ILE A 183 15.86 -13.78 -4.49
C ILE A 183 16.58 -12.97 -5.57
N GLY A 184 15.87 -12.12 -6.32
CA GLY A 184 16.49 -11.27 -7.35
C GLY A 184 17.45 -10.23 -6.78
N ARG A 185 17.24 -9.73 -5.56
CA ARG A 185 18.12 -8.76 -4.88
C ARG A 185 19.43 -9.37 -4.38
N LEU A 186 19.50 -10.69 -4.24
CA LEU A 186 20.75 -11.41 -3.85
C LEU A 186 21.76 -11.52 -5.00
N VAL A 187 21.44 -11.02 -6.19
CA VAL A 187 22.38 -10.99 -7.33
C VAL A 187 23.47 -9.96 -7.07
N PRO A 188 24.78 -10.36 -7.14
CA PRO A 188 25.90 -9.46 -6.86
C PRO A 188 26.03 -8.31 -7.87
N PHE A 189 26.88 -7.31 -7.55
CA PHE A 189 27.28 -6.18 -8.43
C PHE A 189 26.26 -5.04 -8.64
N GLY A 190 25.46 -4.67 -7.65
CA GLY A 190 24.60 -3.47 -7.70
C GLY A 190 23.29 -3.67 -8.49
N ILE A 191 23.11 -4.81 -9.14
CA ILE A 191 21.85 -5.18 -9.83
C ILE A 191 20.69 -5.22 -8.83
N GLY A 192 20.96 -5.59 -7.57
CA GLY A 192 19.96 -5.60 -6.49
C GLY A 192 19.27 -4.26 -6.24
N ALA A 193 19.98 -3.14 -6.35
CA ALA A 193 19.40 -1.80 -6.22
C ALA A 193 18.44 -1.50 -7.38
N GLY A 194 18.82 -1.85 -8.61
CA GLY A 194 17.96 -1.72 -9.79
C GLY A 194 16.70 -2.56 -9.68
N ILE A 195 16.82 -3.82 -9.28
CA ILE A 195 15.68 -4.74 -9.08
C ILE A 195 14.77 -4.24 -7.95
N GLY A 196 15.34 -3.77 -6.83
CA GLY A 196 14.58 -3.22 -5.71
C GLY A 196 13.78 -1.99 -6.11
N GLY A 197 14.43 -1.00 -6.74
CA GLY A 197 13.78 0.22 -7.21
C GLY A 197 12.71 -0.04 -8.28
N ALA A 198 13.02 -0.87 -9.28
CA ALA A 198 12.06 -1.23 -10.33
C ALA A 198 10.86 -2.02 -9.79
N GLY A 199 11.09 -2.93 -8.85
CA GLY A 199 10.02 -3.68 -8.19
C GLY A 199 9.07 -2.74 -7.44
N ASN A 200 9.61 -1.82 -6.65
CA ASN A 200 8.82 -0.84 -5.93
C ASN A 200 8.12 0.17 -6.86
N ALA A 201 8.75 0.54 -7.97
CA ALA A 201 8.10 1.37 -8.99
C ALA A 201 6.85 0.67 -9.56
N LEU A 202 6.95 -0.62 -9.86
CA LEU A 202 5.82 -1.39 -10.39
C LEU A 202 4.68 -1.49 -9.36
N PHE A 203 5.01 -1.85 -8.11
CA PHE A 203 4.01 -1.92 -7.04
C PHE A 203 3.43 -0.54 -6.72
N GLY A 204 4.25 0.50 -6.67
CA GLY A 204 3.80 1.87 -6.43
C GLY A 204 2.83 2.36 -7.50
N ARG A 205 3.10 2.08 -8.79
CA ARG A 205 2.18 2.40 -9.89
C ARG A 205 0.85 1.65 -9.75
N THR A 206 0.86 0.40 -9.28
CA THR A 206 -0.37 -0.35 -9.01
C THR A 206 -1.20 0.33 -7.91
N VAL A 207 -0.55 0.81 -6.85
CA VAL A 207 -1.21 1.56 -5.75
C VAL A 207 -1.79 2.88 -6.27
N VAL A 208 -1.04 3.64 -7.07
CA VAL A 208 -1.52 4.88 -7.70
C VAL A 208 -2.75 4.61 -8.57
N ALA A 209 -2.68 3.61 -9.44
CA ALA A 209 -3.82 3.22 -10.28
C ALA A 209 -5.04 2.79 -9.45
N GLY A 210 -4.81 2.06 -8.36
CA GLY A 210 -5.86 1.63 -7.42
C GLY A 210 -6.51 2.80 -6.70
N ALA A 211 -5.73 3.79 -6.24
CA ALA A 211 -6.25 5.00 -5.60
C ALA A 211 -7.06 5.86 -6.59
N ARG A 212 -6.56 6.06 -7.81
CA ARG A 212 -7.33 6.75 -8.88
C ARG A 212 -8.66 6.08 -9.18
N ARG A 213 -8.69 4.74 -9.18
CA ARG A 213 -9.94 3.98 -9.38
C ARG A 213 -10.90 4.10 -8.20
N ALA A 214 -10.34 4.12 -6.97
CA ALA A 214 -11.15 4.24 -5.76
C ALA A 214 -11.88 5.57 -5.67
N PHE A 215 -11.25 6.66 -6.05
CA PHE A 215 -11.73 8.02 -5.80
C PHE A 215 -12.11 8.81 -7.07
N GLY A 216 -11.55 8.45 -8.23
CA GLY A 216 -11.75 9.18 -9.48
C GLY A 216 -11.06 10.54 -9.52
N PRO A 217 -11.45 11.42 -10.46
CA PRO A 217 -11.04 12.80 -10.46
C PRO A 217 -11.63 13.57 -9.27
N PRO A 218 -10.89 14.47 -8.62
CA PRO A 218 -11.43 15.30 -7.56
C PRO A 218 -12.47 16.28 -8.11
N GLY A 219 -13.63 16.37 -7.44
CA GLY A 219 -14.72 17.28 -7.83
C GLY A 219 -15.89 16.60 -8.54
N GLU A 220 -15.87 15.28 -8.74
CA GLU A 220 -17.04 14.48 -9.19
C GLU A 220 -17.79 13.85 -8.02
#